data_9362ed327e32444245db5f2f8cc81029
#
_entry.id   9362ed327e32444245db5f2f8cc81029
#
_cell.length_a   1.000
_cell.length_b   1.000
_cell.length_c   1.000
_cell.angle_alpha   90.00
_cell.angle_beta   90.00
_cell.angle_gamma   90.00
#
_symmetry.space_group_name_H-M   'P 1'
#
loop_
_entity.id
_entity.type
_entity.pdbx_description
1 polymer ?
#
loop_
_entity_poly.entity_id
_entity_poly.type
_entity_poly.pdbx_seq_one_letter_code
_entity_poly.pdbx_strand_id
1 'polypeptide(L)'
;MVAGSPGMLVGHAKDLDVGEDHVWSEAASWTKDQVPAGGKLAGLGGPAHDPEWLYDLLPFGSVANQNVPSDEDFGAHIMETDAESHGDYWRKDSVSLENQAFVVTGNYDRVKNG
;
A
#
# COMPACT_ATOMS: atom_id res chain seq x y z
N MET A 1 -5.16 -5.61 -5.70
CA MET A 1 -3.75 -5.20 -5.93
C MET A 1 -3.67 -3.71 -6.16
N VAL A 2 -2.72 -3.05 -5.53
CA VAL A 2 -2.49 -1.60 -5.66
C VAL A 2 -1.00 -1.32 -5.84
N ALA A 3 -0.67 -0.24 -6.54
CA ALA A 3 0.71 0.22 -6.74
C ALA A 3 0.78 1.71 -6.39
N GLY A 4 1.71 2.07 -5.50
CA GLY A 4 1.90 3.46 -5.06
C GLY A 4 0.65 4.11 -4.48
N SER A 5 -0.17 3.36 -3.75
CA SER A 5 -1.46 3.85 -3.27
C SER A 5 -1.32 4.98 -2.26
N PRO A 6 -2.08 6.08 -2.41
CA PRO A 6 -2.12 7.16 -1.42
C PRO A 6 -2.92 6.80 -0.17
N GLY A 7 -3.65 5.71 -0.20
CA GLY A 7 -4.51 5.24 0.87
C GLY A 7 -5.85 4.74 0.36
N MET A 8 -6.55 3.98 1.19
CA MET A 8 -7.85 3.39 0.85
C MET A 8 -8.91 3.69 1.90
N LEU A 9 -8.67 4.65 2.78
CA LEU A 9 -9.55 5.08 3.88
C LEU A 9 -9.84 4.00 4.93
N VAL A 10 -9.17 2.86 4.84
CA VAL A 10 -9.17 1.80 5.86
C VAL A 10 -7.75 1.57 6.35
N GLY A 11 -7.61 1.13 7.59
CA GLY A 11 -6.31 0.97 8.23
C GLY A 11 -5.64 -0.39 7.99
N HIS A 12 -6.41 -1.39 7.58
CA HIS A 12 -5.93 -2.76 7.46
C HIS A 12 -6.58 -3.48 6.28
N ALA A 13 -5.83 -4.42 5.69
CA ALA A 13 -6.30 -5.23 4.56
C ALA A 13 -7.59 -5.98 4.86
N LYS A 14 -7.75 -6.47 6.10
CA LYS A 14 -8.96 -7.19 6.55
C LYS A 14 -10.23 -6.36 6.43
N ASP A 15 -10.12 -5.04 6.49
CA ASP A 15 -11.26 -4.12 6.46
C ASP A 15 -11.75 -3.83 5.03
N LEU A 16 -11.05 -4.33 4.01
CA LEU A 16 -11.46 -4.21 2.62
C LEU A 16 -12.52 -5.23 2.19
N ASP A 17 -12.80 -6.20 3.05
CA ASP A 17 -13.83 -7.23 2.83
C ASP A 17 -13.65 -8.05 1.53
N VAL A 18 -12.41 -8.27 1.15
CA VAL A 18 -12.03 -9.13 0.00
C VAL A 18 -11.20 -10.34 0.43
N GLY A 19 -11.01 -10.51 1.75
CA GLY A 19 -10.05 -11.45 2.32
C GLY A 19 -8.67 -10.83 2.39
N GLU A 20 -8.07 -10.81 3.58
CA GLU A 20 -6.76 -10.16 3.77
C GLU A 20 -5.65 -10.79 2.92
N ASP A 21 -5.74 -12.09 2.64
CA ASP A 21 -4.77 -12.80 1.79
C ASP A 21 -4.87 -12.43 0.31
N HIS A 22 -5.91 -11.70 -0.08
CA HIS A 22 -6.13 -11.26 -1.46
C HIS A 22 -5.70 -9.82 -1.73
N VAL A 23 -5.07 -9.17 -0.76
CA VAL A 23 -4.60 -7.79 -0.91
C VAL A 23 -3.10 -7.77 -1.15
N TRP A 24 -2.71 -7.21 -2.28
CA TRP A 24 -1.32 -7.12 -2.74
C TRP A 24 -0.97 -5.66 -2.96
N SER A 25 0.21 -5.24 -2.52
CA SER A 25 0.66 -3.87 -2.63
C SER A 25 2.12 -3.79 -3.05
N GLU A 26 2.44 -2.81 -3.88
CA GLU A 26 3.81 -2.43 -4.16
C GLU A 26 3.96 -0.91 -4.08
N ALA A 27 5.08 -0.45 -3.57
CA ALA A 27 5.43 0.95 -3.54
C ALA A 27 6.95 1.10 -3.53
N ALA A 28 7.45 2.00 -4.35
CA ALA A 28 8.85 2.40 -4.32
C ALA A 28 9.15 3.16 -3.02
N SER A 29 10.43 3.31 -2.68
CA SER A 29 10.83 4.10 -1.53
C SER A 29 10.29 5.53 -1.65
N TRP A 30 10.10 6.20 -0.52
CA TRP A 30 9.51 7.54 -0.51
C TRP A 30 10.34 8.57 -1.32
N THR A 31 11.63 8.33 -1.50
CA THR A 31 12.49 9.18 -2.33
C THR A 31 12.17 9.08 -3.82
N LYS A 32 11.54 8.00 -4.24
CA LYS A 32 11.15 7.73 -5.63
C LYS A 32 9.66 7.96 -5.87
N ASP A 33 8.84 7.69 -4.86
CA ASP A 33 7.39 7.85 -4.94
C ASP A 33 6.87 8.43 -3.62
N GLN A 34 6.45 9.70 -3.62
CA GLN A 34 5.91 10.39 -2.46
C GLN A 34 4.39 10.28 -2.35
N VAL A 35 3.71 9.62 -3.27
CA VAL A 35 2.24 9.54 -3.26
C VAL A 35 1.70 8.84 -2.01
N PRO A 36 2.26 7.70 -1.56
CA PRO A 36 1.79 7.09 -0.31
C PRO A 36 1.90 8.02 0.90
N ALA A 37 3.03 8.71 1.07
CA ALA A 37 3.20 9.67 2.17
C ALA A 37 2.28 10.89 2.02
N GLY A 38 2.12 11.39 0.80
CA GLY A 38 1.18 12.48 0.48
C GLY A 38 -0.26 12.09 0.78
N GLY A 39 -0.62 10.83 0.57
CA GLY A 39 -1.93 10.30 0.93
C GLY A 39 -2.19 10.38 2.43
N LYS A 40 -1.22 10.05 3.26
CA LYS A 40 -1.33 10.20 4.72
C LYS A 40 -1.53 11.66 5.12
N LEU A 41 -0.77 12.58 4.51
CA LEU A 41 -0.92 14.03 4.75
C LEU A 41 -2.32 14.53 4.37
N ALA A 42 -2.90 13.97 3.31
CA ALA A 42 -4.24 14.32 2.83
C ALA A 42 -5.36 13.58 3.60
N GLY A 43 -5.03 12.70 4.56
CA GLY A 43 -6.01 11.94 5.31
C GLY A 43 -6.64 10.77 4.56
N LEU A 44 -5.96 10.25 3.54
CA LEU A 44 -6.46 9.15 2.71
C LEU A 44 -6.12 7.76 3.26
N GLY A 45 -5.22 7.68 4.23
CA GLY A 45 -4.97 6.45 4.97
C GLY A 45 -6.10 6.13 5.94
N GLY A 46 -6.11 4.93 6.49
CA GLY A 46 -7.05 4.55 7.52
C GLY A 46 -6.39 4.46 8.90
N PRO A 47 -7.21 4.39 9.98
CA PRO A 47 -6.69 4.31 11.35
C PRO A 47 -5.79 3.09 11.54
N ALA A 48 -4.57 3.35 11.99
CA ALA A 48 -3.58 2.29 12.23
C ALA A 48 -3.78 1.60 13.58
N HIS A 49 -4.37 2.30 14.55
CA HIS A 49 -4.49 1.84 15.92
C HIS A 49 -5.90 1.97 16.46
N ASP A 50 -6.29 1.06 17.33
CA ASP A 50 -7.49 1.15 18.15
C ASP A 50 -7.14 1.76 19.51
N PRO A 51 -8.06 2.51 20.11
CA PRO A 51 -9.37 2.86 19.60
C PRO A 51 -9.37 4.02 18.60
N GLU A 52 -10.33 4.02 17.69
CA GLU A 52 -10.45 5.05 16.66
C GLU A 52 -10.58 6.46 17.22
N TRP A 53 -11.17 6.62 18.42
CA TRP A 53 -11.33 7.94 19.05
C TRP A 53 -9.97 8.62 19.32
N LEU A 54 -8.92 7.87 19.53
CA LEU A 54 -7.57 8.41 19.69
C LEU A 54 -7.05 9.01 18.39
N TYR A 55 -7.37 8.36 17.27
CA TYR A 55 -7.07 8.84 15.92
C TYR A 55 -7.72 10.21 15.68
N ASP A 56 -8.99 10.36 16.06
CA ASP A 56 -9.75 11.60 15.87
C ASP A 56 -9.26 12.74 16.76
N LEU A 57 -8.66 12.43 17.91
CA LEU A 57 -8.14 13.41 18.84
C LEU A 57 -6.78 14.00 18.46
N LEU A 58 -6.02 13.32 17.60
CA LEU A 58 -4.71 13.78 17.20
C LEU A 58 -4.85 14.89 16.14
N PRO A 59 -4.28 16.10 16.38
CA PRO A 59 -4.52 17.27 15.50
C PRO A 59 -4.00 17.11 14.08
N PHE A 60 -3.06 16.27 13.88
CA PHE A 60 -2.56 15.89 12.55
C PHE A 60 -2.81 14.42 12.34
N GLY A 61 -3.80 13.97 12.88
CA GLY A 61 -4.32 12.63 12.95
C GLY A 61 -3.58 11.50 12.44
N SER A 62 -2.81 11.89 12.39
CA SER A 62 -2.93 11.62 11.12
C SER A 62 -1.73 10.97 10.48
N VAL A 63 -0.67 11.57 10.20
CA VAL A 63 0.41 10.91 9.46
C VAL A 63 0.99 9.74 10.24
N ALA A 64 1.23 9.91 11.54
CA ALA A 64 1.82 8.86 12.39
C ALA A 64 0.86 7.74 12.76
N ASN A 65 -0.44 7.93 12.56
CA ASN A 65 -1.49 7.03 13.02
C ASN A 65 -2.36 6.48 11.87
N GLN A 66 -1.92 6.67 10.65
CA GLN A 66 -2.56 6.15 9.46
C GLN A 66 -1.73 5.03 8.82
N ASN A 67 -2.43 4.05 8.27
CA ASN A 67 -1.84 3.07 7.37
C ASN A 67 -2.30 3.31 5.93
N VAL A 68 -1.38 3.13 5.01
CA VAL A 68 -1.66 2.98 3.59
C VAL A 68 -1.24 1.56 3.17
N PRO A 69 -1.69 1.06 2.01
CA PRO A 69 -1.44 -0.33 1.62
C PRO A 69 0.01 -0.78 1.59
N SER A 70 0.96 0.13 1.45
CA SER A 70 2.39 -0.17 1.46
C SER A 70 3.01 -0.27 2.86
N ASP A 71 2.28 0.10 3.91
CA ASP A 71 2.74 -0.06 5.27
C ASP A 71 2.64 -1.53 5.70
N GLU A 72 3.66 -2.00 6.42
CA GLU A 72 3.70 -3.38 6.89
C GLU A 72 2.48 -3.73 7.76
N ASP A 73 2.11 -2.81 8.66
CA ASP A 73 0.98 -3.00 9.57
C ASP A 73 -0.39 -3.02 8.86
N PHE A 74 -0.46 -2.59 7.61
CA PHE A 74 -1.70 -2.67 6.84
C PHE A 74 -2.11 -4.13 6.59
N GLY A 75 -1.13 -5.03 6.44
CA GLY A 75 -1.38 -6.46 6.29
C GLY A 75 -1.55 -6.95 4.86
N ALA A 76 -1.29 -6.12 3.86
CA ALA A 76 -1.22 -6.57 2.48
C ALA A 76 0.08 -7.34 2.23
N HIS A 77 0.07 -8.21 1.22
CA HIS A 77 1.30 -8.81 0.71
C HIS A 77 2.11 -7.70 0.01
N ILE A 78 3.33 -7.48 0.47
CA ILE A 78 4.22 -6.46 -0.09
C ILE A 78 5.07 -7.09 -1.19
N MET A 79 4.97 -6.54 -2.39
CA MET A 79 5.71 -7.02 -3.56
C MET A 79 6.96 -6.17 -3.80
N GLU A 80 8.00 -6.83 -4.31
CA GLU A 80 9.20 -6.13 -4.78
C GLU A 80 8.84 -5.21 -5.97
N THR A 81 9.47 -4.05 -6.01
CA THR A 81 9.33 -3.09 -7.11
C THR A 81 10.69 -2.50 -7.48
N ASP A 82 10.88 -2.26 -8.76
CA ASP A 82 12.02 -1.54 -9.33
C ASP A 82 11.60 -0.18 -9.89
N ALA A 83 10.42 0.31 -9.51
CA ALA A 83 9.92 1.61 -9.94
C ALA A 83 10.80 2.76 -9.42
N GLU A 84 11.11 3.71 -10.29
CA GLU A 84 11.91 4.89 -9.99
C GLU A 84 11.05 6.14 -9.75
N SER A 85 9.73 6.04 -10.00
CA SER A 85 8.78 7.12 -9.80
C SER A 85 7.37 6.55 -9.66
N HIS A 86 6.41 7.40 -9.27
CA HIS A 86 5.00 7.00 -9.15
C HIS A 86 4.41 6.45 -10.47
N GLY A 87 4.86 6.91 -11.61
CA GLY A 87 4.38 6.46 -12.92
C GLY A 87 5.08 5.22 -13.47
N ASP A 88 6.07 4.69 -12.77
CA ASP A 88 6.99 3.69 -13.32
C ASP A 88 6.61 2.24 -13.02
N TYR A 89 5.50 2.00 -12.30
CA TYR A 89 5.07 0.65 -11.92
C TYR A 89 4.64 -0.22 -13.12
N TRP A 90 4.38 0.39 -14.23
CA TRP A 90 3.93 -0.28 -15.45
C TRP A 90 4.97 -0.27 -16.58
N ARG A 91 6.22 0.02 -16.24
CA ARG A 91 7.30 -0.01 -17.22
C ARG A 91 7.47 -1.41 -17.77
N LYS A 92 7.56 -1.52 -19.10
CA LYS A 92 7.78 -2.80 -19.77
C LYS A 92 9.05 -3.50 -19.24
N ASP A 93 8.95 -4.80 -19.05
CA ASP A 93 10.04 -5.66 -18.58
C ASP A 93 10.55 -5.33 -17.16
N SER A 94 9.74 -4.65 -16.37
CA SER A 94 10.07 -4.34 -14.97
C SER A 94 9.64 -5.45 -14.01
N VAL A 95 10.31 -5.51 -12.85
CA VAL A 95 9.91 -6.40 -11.74
C VAL A 95 8.50 -6.06 -11.27
N SER A 96 8.18 -4.76 -11.19
CA SER A 96 6.85 -4.30 -10.79
C SER A 96 5.76 -4.87 -11.68
N LEU A 97 5.90 -4.74 -12.99
CA LEU A 97 4.89 -5.22 -13.94
C LEU A 97 4.80 -6.75 -13.93
N GLU A 98 5.93 -7.43 -13.82
CA GLU A 98 5.95 -8.90 -13.75
C GLU A 98 5.21 -9.41 -12.52
N ASN A 99 5.44 -8.81 -11.35
CA ASN A 99 4.72 -9.15 -10.12
C ASN A 99 3.21 -8.91 -10.25
N GLN A 100 2.81 -7.81 -10.85
CA GLN A 100 1.39 -7.54 -11.13
C GLN A 100 0.77 -8.61 -12.01
N ALA A 101 1.48 -9.04 -13.05
CA ALA A 101 1.02 -10.11 -13.94
C ALA A 101 0.84 -11.44 -13.21
N PHE A 102 1.73 -11.78 -12.30
CA PHE A 102 1.61 -12.99 -11.49
C PHE A 102 0.40 -12.94 -10.57
N VAL A 103 0.12 -11.80 -9.94
CA VAL A 103 -1.08 -11.64 -9.09
C VAL A 103 -2.35 -11.78 -9.93
N VAL A 104 -2.44 -11.10 -11.06
CA VAL A 104 -3.63 -11.13 -11.92
C VAL A 104 -3.92 -12.53 -12.45
N THR A 105 -2.89 -13.31 -12.72
CA THR A 105 -3.03 -14.68 -13.25
C THR A 105 -3.08 -15.76 -12.17
N GLY A 106 -3.06 -15.39 -10.89
CA GLY A 106 -3.11 -16.33 -9.78
C GLY A 106 -1.81 -17.09 -9.51
N ASN A 107 -0.70 -16.64 -10.06
CA ASN A 107 0.62 -17.24 -9.85
C ASN A 107 1.32 -16.61 -8.62
N TYR A 108 0.66 -16.67 -7.47
CA TYR A 108 1.12 -16.00 -6.25
C TYR A 108 2.47 -16.48 -5.75
N ASP A 109 2.79 -17.75 -5.98
CA ASP A 109 4.06 -18.37 -5.61
C ASP A 109 5.26 -17.83 -6.40
N ARG A 110 5.02 -17.16 -7.53
CA ARG A 110 6.04 -16.57 -8.38
C ARG A 110 6.29 -15.09 -8.10
N VAL A 111 5.45 -14.46 -7.29
CA VAL A 111 5.61 -13.06 -6.91
C VAL A 111 6.87 -12.90 -6.06
N LYS A 112 7.68 -11.90 -6.40
CA LYS A 112 8.85 -11.52 -5.60
C LYS A 112 8.41 -10.60 -4.49
N ASN A 113 8.72 -10.95 -3.25
CA ASN A 113 8.37 -10.17 -2.08
C ASN A 113 9.34 -9.00 -1.89
N GLY A 114 8.77 -7.89 -1.46
CA GLY A 114 9.54 -6.69 -1.14
C GLY A 114 10.24 -6.74 0.21
#